data_fb2ed58c69f4b46335493ef18b81bd7d
#
_entry.id   fb2ed58c69f4b46335493ef18b81bd7d
#
_cell.length_a   1.000
_cell.length_b   1.000
_cell.length_c   1.000
_cell.angle_alpha   90.00
_cell.angle_beta   90.00
_cell.angle_gamma   90.00
#
_symmetry.space_group_name_H-M   'P 1'
#
loop_
_entity.id
_entity.type
_entity.pdbx_description
1 polymer ?
#
loop_
_entity_poly.entity_id
_entity_poly.type
_entity_poly.pdbx_seq_one_letter_code
_entity_poly.pdbx_strand_id
1 'polypeptide(L)'
;MDIIAKYNMIIAGKRRRYIYPLPEKLFDLEHTCPDYLDVGGEHITSSSWGELIVKLTTYLLDLREEYQKRILQFVAPWTKSSIFVTDKRINHVEIKPGLFVNINHTALHSCWLVIDLLQYFGIDFSTCNLVIHRLPKAEPKEVRDHFREETKKELRTYLRRSKLFSDEKIEKVIKNLDYLNQIFAKRKSGYDDLYLFDDANMFGTMKSKFIPEFVASRPNDEKAEKLIKIYLGYLTDFYRDCGYYYKEN
;
A
#
# COMPACT_ATOMS: atom_id res chain seq x y z
N MET A 1 -21.93 -10.21 -3.15
CA MET A 1 -21.06 -9.74 -2.04
C MET A 1 -20.71 -8.30 -2.38
N ASP A 2 -20.96 -7.39 -1.47
CA ASP A 2 -20.63 -5.97 -1.67
C ASP A 2 -19.09 -5.85 -1.76
N ILE A 3 -18.61 -5.43 -2.94
CA ILE A 3 -17.17 -5.27 -3.21
C ILE A 3 -16.53 -4.32 -2.21
N ILE A 4 -17.28 -3.32 -1.74
CA ILE A 4 -16.79 -2.32 -0.78
C ILE A 4 -16.64 -2.92 0.62
N ALA A 5 -17.52 -3.85 1.01
CA ALA A 5 -17.43 -4.54 2.29
C ALA A 5 -16.18 -5.45 2.41
N LYS A 6 -15.51 -5.73 1.29
CA LYS A 6 -14.28 -6.52 1.22
C LYS A 6 -13.05 -5.73 1.70
N TYR A 7 -13.10 -4.41 1.60
CA TYR A 7 -12.00 -3.54 1.94
C TYR A 7 -12.37 -2.67 3.14
N ASN A 8 -11.91 -3.07 4.32
CA ASN A 8 -11.99 -2.21 5.49
C ASN A 8 -10.79 -1.26 5.50
N MET A 9 -11.04 0.02 5.36
CA MET A 9 -10.02 1.03 5.57
C MET A 9 -9.85 1.27 7.07
N ILE A 10 -8.65 1.01 7.59
CA ILE A 10 -8.29 1.36 8.95
C ILE A 10 -7.47 2.64 8.91
N ILE A 11 -7.92 3.63 9.66
CA ILE A 11 -7.09 4.78 10.04
C ILE A 11 -6.47 4.45 11.38
N ALA A 12 -5.36 3.72 11.37
CA ALA A 12 -4.61 3.41 12.57
C ALA A 12 -3.40 4.35 12.67
N GLY A 13 -3.39 5.18 13.70
CA GLY A 13 -2.34 6.18 13.87
C GLY A 13 -2.39 7.24 12.79
N LYS A 14 -1.46 7.25 11.87
CA LYS A 14 -1.26 8.29 10.90
C LYS A 14 -1.26 7.83 9.43
N ARG A 15 -1.75 6.60 9.11
CA ARG A 15 -1.72 6.02 7.77
C ARG A 15 -3.02 5.36 7.38
N ARG A 16 -3.35 5.40 6.09
CA ARG A 16 -4.37 4.55 5.50
C ARG A 16 -3.82 3.16 5.36
N ARG A 17 -4.61 2.21 5.79
CA ARG A 17 -4.34 0.78 5.70
C ARG A 17 -5.53 0.10 5.08
N TYR A 18 -5.26 -0.90 4.28
CA TYR A 18 -6.27 -1.70 3.63
C TYR A 18 -6.14 -3.12 4.11
N ILE A 19 -7.23 -3.68 4.63
CA ILE A 19 -7.26 -5.05 5.12
C ILE A 19 -7.69 -5.96 3.98
N TYR A 20 -6.86 -6.96 3.72
CA TYR A 20 -7.15 -8.02 2.78
C TYR A 20 -7.37 -9.32 3.53
N PRO A 21 -8.61 -9.89 3.49
CA PRO A 21 -8.85 -11.22 4.02
C PRO A 21 -8.12 -12.24 3.15
N LEU A 22 -7.30 -13.08 3.77
CA LEU A 22 -6.76 -14.26 3.10
C LEU A 22 -7.81 -15.37 3.11
N PRO A 23 -7.89 -16.28 2.13
CA PRO A 23 -6.89 -16.56 1.08
C PRO A 23 -7.18 -15.93 -0.29
N GLU A 24 -7.86 -14.82 -0.37
CA GLU A 24 -8.13 -14.26 -1.69
C GLU A 24 -6.85 -13.98 -2.45
N LYS A 25 -6.71 -14.55 -3.64
CA LYS A 25 -5.58 -14.28 -4.53
C LYS A 25 -5.76 -12.89 -5.12
N LEU A 26 -4.98 -11.96 -4.62
CA LEU A 26 -4.87 -10.62 -5.15
C LEU A 26 -4.03 -10.67 -6.43
N PHE A 27 -4.53 -10.07 -7.51
CA PHE A 27 -3.89 -10.17 -8.82
C PHE A 27 -3.02 -8.96 -9.17
N ASP A 28 -3.20 -7.83 -8.51
CA ASP A 28 -2.40 -6.64 -8.75
C ASP A 28 -1.99 -5.98 -7.44
N LEU A 29 -0.80 -6.35 -6.99
CA LEU A 29 -0.16 -5.77 -5.81
C LEU A 29 1.05 -4.90 -6.19
N GLU A 30 1.18 -4.54 -7.46
CA GLU A 30 2.27 -3.70 -7.90
C GLU A 30 2.27 -2.37 -7.13
N HIS A 31 3.43 -1.99 -6.61
CA HIS A 31 3.62 -0.81 -5.76
C HIS A 31 2.91 -0.84 -4.39
N THR A 32 2.40 -1.99 -3.95
CA THR A 32 1.94 -2.15 -2.57
C THR A 32 3.08 -2.53 -1.63
N CYS A 33 2.89 -2.27 -0.34
CA CYS A 33 3.80 -2.66 0.72
C CYS A 33 2.99 -3.21 1.89
N PRO A 34 3.34 -4.37 2.45
CA PRO A 34 2.69 -4.87 3.65
C PRO A 34 3.02 -3.97 4.85
N ASP A 35 2.07 -3.82 5.75
CA ASP A 35 2.26 -3.19 7.05
C ASP A 35 2.36 -4.26 8.13
N TYR A 36 1.42 -5.19 8.10
CA TYR A 36 1.44 -6.36 8.96
C TYR A 36 0.58 -7.51 8.41
N LEU A 37 0.81 -8.69 8.96
CA LEU A 37 0.00 -9.88 8.80
C LEU A 37 -0.45 -10.37 10.18
N ASP A 38 -1.75 -10.50 10.39
CA ASP A 38 -2.29 -11.22 11.54
C ASP A 38 -2.38 -12.70 11.22
N VAL A 39 -1.79 -13.54 12.03
CA VAL A 39 -1.80 -15.00 11.85
C VAL A 39 -1.78 -15.71 13.20
N GLY A 40 -2.78 -16.54 13.47
CA GLY A 40 -2.83 -17.32 14.72
C GLY A 40 -2.82 -16.49 16.00
N GLY A 41 -3.26 -15.25 15.95
CA GLY A 41 -3.21 -14.30 17.09
C GLY A 41 -1.91 -13.49 17.18
N GLU A 42 -0.91 -13.77 16.34
CA GLU A 42 0.31 -12.99 16.25
C GLU A 42 0.18 -11.87 15.24
N HIS A 43 0.83 -10.75 15.55
CA HIS A 43 0.85 -9.55 14.74
C HIS A 43 2.24 -9.33 14.13
N ILE A 44 2.44 -9.83 12.91
CA ILE A 44 3.73 -9.80 12.21
C ILE A 44 3.86 -8.48 11.43
N THR A 45 4.47 -7.47 12.03
CA THR A 45 4.74 -6.18 11.37
C THR A 45 5.84 -6.27 10.34
N SER A 46 5.75 -5.48 9.27
CA SER A 46 6.73 -5.49 8.19
C SER A 46 6.75 -4.16 7.44
N SER A 47 7.91 -3.78 6.91
CA SER A 47 8.09 -2.62 6.06
C SER A 47 8.27 -2.97 4.58
N SER A 48 8.38 -4.25 4.26
CA SER A 48 8.55 -4.74 2.89
C SER A 48 8.05 -6.18 2.74
N TRP A 49 7.76 -6.57 1.50
CA TRP A 49 7.37 -7.95 1.19
C TRP A 49 8.45 -8.97 1.58
N GLY A 50 9.73 -8.65 1.33
CA GLY A 50 10.84 -9.53 1.70
C GLY A 50 10.94 -9.71 3.21
N GLU A 51 10.79 -8.64 3.98
CA GLU A 51 10.79 -8.71 5.45
C GLU A 51 9.61 -9.52 5.98
N LEU A 52 8.41 -9.36 5.38
CA LEU A 52 7.25 -10.16 5.75
C LEU A 52 7.50 -11.66 5.56
N ILE A 53 8.07 -12.05 4.40
CA ILE A 53 8.42 -13.45 4.13
C ILE A 53 9.37 -14.00 5.18
N VAL A 54 10.44 -13.25 5.51
CA VAL A 54 11.42 -13.65 6.53
C VAL A 54 10.75 -13.85 7.89
N LYS A 55 10.02 -12.85 8.36
CA LYS A 55 9.37 -12.89 9.68
C LYS A 55 8.29 -13.98 9.77
N LEU A 56 7.44 -14.09 8.75
CA LEU A 56 6.42 -15.16 8.71
C LEU A 56 7.07 -16.55 8.73
N THR A 57 8.09 -16.75 7.88
CA THR A 57 8.77 -18.04 7.84
C THR A 57 9.42 -18.37 9.18
N THR A 58 10.10 -17.40 9.81
CA THR A 58 10.69 -17.59 11.14
C THR A 58 9.63 -17.97 12.16
N TYR A 59 8.52 -17.22 12.20
CA TYR A 59 7.38 -17.53 13.08
C TYR A 59 6.84 -18.94 12.88
N LEU A 60 6.60 -19.35 11.62
CA LEU A 60 6.10 -20.71 11.30
C LEU A 60 7.07 -21.79 11.77
N LEU A 61 8.38 -21.59 11.58
CA LEU A 61 9.42 -22.54 12.00
C LEU A 61 9.55 -22.62 13.52
N ASP A 62 9.18 -21.59 14.25
CA ASP A 62 9.18 -21.57 15.72
C ASP A 62 7.92 -22.22 16.33
N LEU A 63 6.82 -22.33 15.56
CA LEU A 63 5.61 -22.98 16.03
C LEU A 63 5.80 -24.48 16.31
N ARG A 64 6.55 -25.18 15.45
CA ARG A 64 6.77 -26.63 15.55
C ARG A 64 8.12 -27.02 14.96
N GLU A 65 8.88 -27.83 15.69
CA GLU A 65 10.20 -28.32 15.25
C GLU A 65 10.13 -29.10 13.94
N GLU A 66 9.06 -29.85 13.70
CA GLU A 66 8.85 -30.61 12.46
C GLU A 66 8.76 -29.73 11.21
N TYR A 67 8.37 -28.47 11.34
CA TYR A 67 8.30 -27.53 10.22
C TYR A 67 9.65 -27.20 9.64
N GLN A 68 10.72 -27.21 10.45
CA GLN A 68 12.10 -26.99 9.97
C GLN A 68 12.54 -28.10 9.00
N LYS A 69 12.11 -29.35 9.21
CA LYS A 69 12.41 -30.46 8.30
C LYS A 69 11.59 -30.41 7.01
N ARG A 70 10.34 -29.93 7.11
CA ARG A 70 9.41 -29.90 5.99
C ARG A 70 9.65 -28.71 5.05
N ILE A 71 10.16 -27.59 5.52
CA ILE A 71 10.27 -26.36 4.71
C ILE A 71 11.14 -26.50 3.47
N LEU A 72 12.18 -27.34 3.52
CA LEU A 72 13.03 -27.63 2.36
C LEU A 72 12.32 -28.43 1.25
N GLN A 73 11.18 -29.07 1.59
CA GLN A 73 10.33 -29.78 0.64
C GLN A 73 9.24 -28.89 0.05
N PHE A 74 9.13 -27.65 0.55
CA PHE A 74 8.15 -26.70 0.05
C PHE A 74 8.48 -26.30 -1.39
N VAL A 75 7.48 -26.41 -2.26
CA VAL A 75 7.55 -25.96 -3.65
C VAL A 75 6.37 -25.04 -3.91
N ALA A 76 6.66 -23.79 -4.24
CA ALA A 76 5.62 -22.84 -4.60
C ALA A 76 5.06 -23.18 -6.00
N PRO A 77 3.73 -23.28 -6.17
CA PRO A 77 3.10 -23.74 -7.42
C PRO A 77 3.42 -22.87 -8.66
N TRP A 78 3.82 -21.64 -8.45
CA TRP A 78 4.07 -20.64 -9.50
C TRP A 78 5.54 -20.53 -9.93
N THR A 79 6.46 -21.28 -9.30
CA THR A 79 7.89 -21.27 -9.65
C THR A 79 8.48 -22.66 -9.65
N LYS A 80 9.49 -22.86 -10.52
CA LYS A 80 10.31 -24.09 -10.52
C LYS A 80 11.56 -23.95 -9.64
N SER A 81 11.83 -22.77 -9.13
CA SER A 81 13.00 -22.48 -8.29
C SER A 81 12.71 -22.80 -6.84
N SER A 82 13.70 -23.35 -6.13
CA SER A 82 13.62 -23.55 -4.69
C SER A 82 13.55 -22.21 -3.99
N ILE A 83 12.53 -22.04 -3.15
CA ILE A 83 12.35 -20.84 -2.31
C ILE A 83 13.28 -20.93 -1.10
N PHE A 84 13.43 -22.12 -0.52
CA PHE A 84 14.26 -22.40 0.65
C PHE A 84 15.46 -23.27 0.24
N VAL A 85 16.64 -22.90 0.75
CA VAL A 85 17.90 -23.57 0.45
C VAL A 85 18.79 -23.61 1.68
N THR A 86 19.76 -24.56 1.69
CA THR A 86 20.76 -24.69 2.75
C THR A 86 22.04 -23.88 2.47
N ASP A 87 22.22 -23.43 1.22
CA ASP A 87 23.37 -22.66 0.80
C ASP A 87 23.03 -21.20 0.62
N LYS A 88 23.88 -20.29 1.10
CA LYS A 88 23.70 -18.85 0.87
C LYS A 88 23.82 -18.52 -0.62
N ARG A 89 22.80 -17.87 -1.17
CA ARG A 89 22.75 -17.39 -2.57
C ARG A 89 22.42 -15.90 -2.62
N ILE A 90 22.60 -15.30 -3.79
CA ILE A 90 22.19 -13.90 -4.01
C ILE A 90 20.68 -13.79 -3.74
N ASN A 91 20.25 -12.72 -3.09
CA ASN A 91 18.85 -12.45 -2.69
C ASN A 91 18.24 -13.47 -1.72
N HIS A 92 19.06 -14.25 -1.03
CA HIS A 92 18.62 -15.15 0.04
C HIS A 92 19.02 -14.58 1.39
N VAL A 93 18.09 -14.62 2.33
CA VAL A 93 18.26 -14.19 3.72
C VAL A 93 18.24 -15.41 4.62
N GLU A 94 19.16 -15.47 5.56
CA GLU A 94 19.20 -16.52 6.57
C GLU A 94 18.05 -16.33 7.57
N ILE A 95 17.23 -17.35 7.75
CA ILE A 95 16.07 -17.36 8.66
C ILE A 95 16.31 -18.24 9.89
N LYS A 96 17.16 -19.23 9.77
CA LYS A 96 17.69 -20.08 10.84
C LYS A 96 19.12 -20.50 10.43
N PRO A 97 19.98 -20.93 11.37
CA PRO A 97 21.33 -21.37 11.02
C PRO A 97 21.36 -22.38 9.89
N GLY A 98 21.98 -22.02 8.76
CA GLY A 98 22.07 -22.84 7.57
C GLY A 98 20.76 -23.02 6.75
N LEU A 99 19.76 -22.20 7.00
CA LEU A 99 18.51 -22.18 6.24
C LEU A 99 18.23 -20.79 5.69
N PHE A 100 18.09 -20.66 4.39
CA PHE A 100 17.95 -19.40 3.69
C PHE A 100 16.65 -19.35 2.89
N VAL A 101 16.00 -18.19 2.82
CA VAL A 101 14.81 -17.94 2.00
C VAL A 101 15.10 -16.92 0.91
N ASN A 102 14.61 -17.17 -0.29
CA ASN A 102 14.64 -16.21 -1.38
C ASN A 102 13.60 -15.09 -1.12
N ILE A 103 14.04 -13.84 -1.13
CA ILE A 103 13.19 -12.67 -0.91
C ILE A 103 13.00 -11.81 -2.18
N ASN A 104 13.61 -12.20 -3.30
CA ASN A 104 13.52 -11.45 -4.55
C ASN A 104 12.30 -11.85 -5.36
N HIS A 105 11.15 -11.43 -4.89
CA HIS A 105 9.86 -11.67 -5.55
C HIS A 105 9.15 -10.35 -5.81
N THR A 106 8.29 -10.33 -6.83
CA THR A 106 7.34 -9.23 -7.00
C THR A 106 6.37 -9.21 -5.82
N ALA A 107 5.71 -8.08 -5.57
CA ALA A 107 4.70 -7.98 -4.51
C ALA A 107 3.61 -9.07 -4.64
N LEU A 108 3.17 -9.35 -5.87
CA LEU A 108 2.20 -10.41 -6.17
C LEU A 108 2.71 -11.80 -5.77
N HIS A 109 3.92 -12.17 -6.22
CA HIS A 109 4.50 -13.46 -5.87
C HIS A 109 4.80 -13.60 -4.39
N SER A 110 5.15 -12.50 -3.72
CA SER A 110 5.34 -12.48 -2.27
C SER A 110 4.03 -12.74 -1.52
N CYS A 111 2.92 -12.15 -1.97
CA CYS A 111 1.60 -12.43 -1.40
C CYS A 111 1.19 -13.89 -1.62
N TRP A 112 1.41 -14.43 -2.82
CA TRP A 112 1.14 -15.83 -3.09
C TRP A 112 2.00 -16.74 -2.22
N LEU A 113 3.27 -16.40 -2.01
CA LEU A 113 4.16 -17.17 -1.13
C LEU A 113 3.65 -17.18 0.32
N VAL A 114 3.15 -16.03 0.82
CA VAL A 114 2.52 -15.96 2.14
C VAL A 114 1.33 -16.93 2.23
N ILE A 115 0.43 -16.90 1.25
CA ILE A 115 -0.75 -17.77 1.20
C ILE A 115 -0.33 -19.25 1.10
N ASP A 116 0.59 -19.57 0.20
CA ASP A 116 1.06 -20.94 -0.04
C ASP A 116 1.77 -21.51 1.20
N LEU A 117 2.55 -20.70 1.94
CA LEU A 117 3.19 -21.11 3.20
C LEU A 117 2.17 -21.39 4.29
N LEU A 118 1.21 -20.49 4.50
CA LEU A 118 0.15 -20.70 5.49
C LEU A 118 -0.63 -21.99 5.18
N GLN A 119 -0.96 -22.21 3.91
CA GLN A 119 -1.65 -23.41 3.47
C GLN A 119 -0.80 -24.69 3.67
N TYR A 120 0.48 -24.63 3.30
CA TYR A 120 1.40 -25.76 3.44
C TYR A 120 1.58 -26.22 4.88
N PHE A 121 1.58 -25.28 5.81
CA PHE A 121 1.67 -25.56 7.24
C PHE A 121 0.31 -25.76 7.93
N GLY A 122 -0.79 -25.72 7.18
CA GLY A 122 -2.13 -25.97 7.70
C GLY A 122 -2.66 -24.90 8.65
N ILE A 123 -2.26 -23.64 8.43
CA ILE A 123 -2.77 -22.51 9.20
C ILE A 123 -4.18 -22.15 8.74
N ASP A 124 -5.07 -21.89 9.69
CA ASP A 124 -6.44 -21.46 9.41
C ASP A 124 -6.48 -20.02 8.90
N PHE A 125 -6.88 -19.84 7.66
CA PHE A 125 -7.01 -18.54 7.01
C PHE A 125 -8.09 -17.65 7.60
N SER A 126 -9.09 -18.22 8.29
CA SER A 126 -10.18 -17.42 8.88
C SER A 126 -9.69 -16.41 9.92
N THR A 127 -8.49 -16.64 10.45
CA THR A 127 -7.83 -15.78 11.44
C THR A 127 -6.74 -14.89 10.82
N CYS A 128 -6.54 -14.97 9.50
CA CYS A 128 -5.45 -14.27 8.83
C CYS A 128 -5.95 -13.03 8.09
N ASN A 129 -5.36 -11.87 8.39
CA ASN A 129 -5.60 -10.64 7.66
C ASN A 129 -4.27 -10.01 7.25
N LEU A 130 -4.12 -9.78 5.96
CA LEU A 130 -2.98 -9.01 5.42
C LEU A 130 -3.39 -7.54 5.34
N VAL A 131 -2.60 -6.67 5.94
CA VAL A 131 -2.81 -5.22 5.87
C VAL A 131 -1.71 -4.58 5.03
N ILE A 132 -2.11 -3.79 4.06
CA ILE A 132 -1.21 -3.08 3.16
C ILE A 132 -1.45 -1.57 3.21
N HIS A 133 -0.41 -0.80 2.89
CA HIS A 133 -0.46 0.67 2.95
C HIS A 133 -1.18 1.31 1.78
N ARG A 134 -1.25 0.63 0.65
CA ARG A 134 -1.68 1.22 -0.60
C ARG A 134 -2.75 0.37 -1.26
N LEU A 135 -3.78 1.06 -1.78
CA LEU A 135 -4.78 0.41 -2.61
C LEU A 135 -4.15 0.01 -3.95
N PRO A 136 -4.27 -1.25 -4.39
CA PRO A 136 -3.79 -1.67 -5.69
C PRO A 136 -4.43 -0.86 -6.83
N LYS A 137 -3.67 -0.63 -7.91
CA LYS A 137 -4.15 0.14 -9.07
C LYS A 137 -5.31 -0.52 -9.82
N ALA A 138 -5.32 -1.85 -9.85
CA ALA A 138 -6.33 -2.65 -10.57
C ALA A 138 -7.63 -2.82 -9.78
N GLU A 139 -7.75 -2.16 -8.62
CA GLU A 139 -9.00 -2.22 -7.88
C GLU A 139 -10.18 -1.72 -8.70
N PRO A 140 -11.37 -2.32 -8.56
CA PRO A 140 -12.57 -1.89 -9.24
C PRO A 140 -12.82 -0.40 -9.02
N LYS A 141 -13.35 0.25 -10.06
CA LYS A 141 -13.62 1.70 -10.02
C LYS A 141 -14.47 2.10 -8.82
N GLU A 142 -15.44 1.27 -8.47
CA GLU A 142 -16.38 1.49 -7.34
C GLU A 142 -15.62 1.57 -6.01
N VAL A 143 -14.62 0.71 -5.81
CA VAL A 143 -13.76 0.71 -4.62
C VAL A 143 -12.92 1.98 -4.57
N ARG A 144 -12.29 2.35 -5.68
CA ARG A 144 -11.49 3.58 -5.78
C ARG A 144 -12.34 4.83 -5.56
N ASP A 145 -13.53 4.88 -6.13
CA ASP A 145 -14.47 5.99 -5.97
C ASP A 145 -14.93 6.11 -4.51
N HIS A 146 -15.22 4.99 -3.84
CA HIS A 146 -15.56 4.98 -2.42
C HIS A 146 -14.45 5.60 -1.56
N PHE A 147 -13.22 5.12 -1.69
CA PHE A 147 -12.10 5.65 -0.90
C PHE A 147 -11.73 7.09 -1.26
N ARG A 148 -11.94 7.51 -2.50
CA ARG A 148 -11.80 8.91 -2.89
C ARG A 148 -12.79 9.81 -2.15
N GLU A 149 -14.05 9.39 -2.06
CA GLU A 149 -15.08 10.17 -1.35
C GLU A 149 -14.82 10.20 0.17
N GLU A 150 -14.36 9.10 0.77
CA GLU A 150 -13.94 9.11 2.17
C GLU A 150 -12.78 10.08 2.40
N THR A 151 -11.77 10.12 1.51
CA THR A 151 -10.69 11.10 1.60
C THR A 151 -11.18 12.54 1.53
N LYS A 152 -12.09 12.80 0.60
CA LYS A 152 -12.67 14.15 0.47
C LYS A 152 -13.43 14.56 1.73
N LYS A 153 -14.13 13.62 2.36
CA LYS A 153 -14.84 13.85 3.62
C LYS A 153 -13.87 14.19 4.75
N GLU A 154 -12.78 13.46 4.86
CA GLU A 154 -11.72 13.75 5.83
C GLU A 154 -11.04 15.09 5.56
N LEU A 155 -10.73 15.39 4.30
CA LEU A 155 -10.15 16.68 3.89
C LEU A 155 -11.08 17.85 4.22
N ARG A 156 -12.39 17.72 3.99
CA ARG A 156 -13.38 18.75 4.41
C ARG A 156 -13.33 18.97 5.91
N THR A 157 -13.27 17.91 6.70
CA THR A 157 -13.17 18.00 8.16
C THR A 157 -11.87 18.67 8.59
N TYR A 158 -10.74 18.32 7.96
CA TYR A 158 -9.45 18.95 8.20
C TYR A 158 -9.46 20.46 7.88
N LEU A 159 -9.94 20.84 6.70
CA LEU A 159 -9.99 22.23 6.27
C LEU A 159 -10.87 23.07 7.21
N ARG A 160 -11.98 22.51 7.69
CA ARG A 160 -12.85 23.20 8.65
C ARG A 160 -12.18 23.36 10.01
N ARG A 161 -11.53 22.33 10.54
CA ARG A 161 -10.96 22.33 11.90
C ARG A 161 -9.59 22.99 11.97
N SER A 162 -8.70 22.68 11.04
CA SER A 162 -7.29 23.10 11.09
C SER A 162 -7.02 24.39 10.35
N LYS A 163 -7.80 24.70 9.30
CA LYS A 163 -7.65 25.93 8.51
C LYS A 163 -8.76 26.95 8.76
N LEU A 164 -9.78 26.59 9.54
CA LEU A 164 -10.94 27.45 9.87
C LEU A 164 -11.64 28.02 8.63
N PHE A 165 -11.74 27.21 7.57
CA PHE A 165 -12.39 27.63 6.33
C PHE A 165 -13.91 27.53 6.43
N SER A 166 -14.62 28.47 5.78
CA SER A 166 -16.06 28.40 5.56
C SER A 166 -16.39 27.24 4.60
N ASP A 167 -17.61 26.75 4.66
CA ASP A 167 -18.07 25.67 3.79
C ASP A 167 -17.96 26.05 2.31
N GLU A 168 -18.27 27.28 1.93
CA GLU A 168 -18.10 27.79 0.57
C GLU A 168 -16.64 27.67 0.10
N LYS A 169 -15.68 28.06 0.96
CA LYS A 169 -14.25 27.98 0.65
C LYS A 169 -13.80 26.53 0.57
N ILE A 170 -14.31 25.63 1.42
CA ILE A 170 -14.02 24.21 1.39
C ILE A 170 -14.46 23.60 0.07
N GLU A 171 -15.70 23.83 -0.36
CA GLU A 171 -16.20 23.28 -1.62
C GLU A 171 -15.45 23.85 -2.84
N LYS A 172 -14.99 25.09 -2.78
CA LYS A 172 -14.11 25.66 -3.80
C LYS A 172 -12.76 24.92 -3.85
N VAL A 173 -12.18 24.56 -2.70
CA VAL A 173 -10.95 23.76 -2.63
C VAL A 173 -11.17 22.39 -3.25
N ILE A 174 -12.22 21.68 -2.84
CA ILE A 174 -12.54 20.34 -3.37
C ILE A 174 -12.75 20.38 -4.88
N LYS A 175 -13.55 21.32 -5.39
CA LYS A 175 -13.79 21.48 -6.83
C LYS A 175 -12.49 21.70 -7.63
N ASN A 176 -11.56 22.48 -7.12
CA ASN A 176 -10.29 22.71 -7.81
C ASN A 176 -9.36 21.50 -7.72
N LEU A 177 -9.37 20.77 -6.61
CA LEU A 177 -8.63 19.51 -6.49
C LEU A 177 -9.22 18.43 -7.41
N ASP A 178 -10.55 18.35 -7.55
CA ASP A 178 -11.20 17.43 -8.50
C ASP A 178 -10.82 17.75 -9.95
N TYR A 179 -10.76 19.02 -10.30
CA TYR A 179 -10.27 19.46 -11.60
C TYR A 179 -8.81 19.04 -11.84
N LEU A 180 -7.94 19.25 -10.86
CA LEU A 180 -6.55 18.81 -10.95
C LEU A 180 -6.44 17.29 -11.02
N ASN A 181 -7.24 16.57 -10.24
CA ASN A 181 -7.27 15.10 -10.26
C ASN A 181 -7.66 14.55 -11.64
N GLN A 182 -8.65 15.14 -12.29
CA GLN A 182 -9.05 14.76 -13.66
C GLN A 182 -7.94 14.98 -14.70
N ILE A 183 -7.14 16.01 -14.52
CA ILE A 183 -6.01 16.30 -15.42
C ILE A 183 -4.90 15.28 -15.21
N PHE A 184 -4.59 14.97 -13.95
CA PHE A 184 -3.54 13.99 -13.62
C PHE A 184 -3.93 12.56 -13.99
N ALA A 185 -5.20 12.18 -13.84
CA ALA A 185 -5.72 10.88 -14.24
C ALA A 185 -5.56 10.56 -15.73
N LYS A 186 -5.50 11.57 -16.59
CA LYS A 186 -5.28 11.39 -18.05
C LYS A 186 -3.84 11.02 -18.39
N ARG A 187 -2.91 11.09 -17.46
CA ARG A 187 -1.52 10.73 -17.68
C ARG A 187 -1.28 9.29 -17.22
N LYS A 188 -0.66 8.47 -18.07
CA LYS A 188 -0.28 7.07 -17.78
C LYS A 188 0.86 6.94 -16.75
N SER A 189 0.93 7.84 -15.77
CA SER A 189 2.09 7.96 -14.87
C SER A 189 2.01 7.09 -13.62
N GLY A 190 0.94 6.36 -13.43
CA GLY A 190 0.72 5.60 -12.20
C GLY A 190 0.35 6.43 -10.95
N TYR A 191 0.31 7.75 -11.08
CA TYR A 191 -0.11 8.71 -10.06
C TYR A 191 -1.46 9.31 -10.47
N ASP A 192 -2.43 8.43 -10.62
CA ASP A 192 -3.69 8.75 -11.29
C ASP A 192 -4.78 9.26 -10.37
N ASP A 193 -4.53 9.34 -9.05
CA ASP A 193 -5.52 9.82 -8.12
C ASP A 193 -4.92 10.58 -6.94
N LEU A 194 -5.18 11.89 -6.87
CA LEU A 194 -4.69 12.78 -5.82
C LEU A 194 -5.22 12.45 -4.42
N TYR A 195 -6.35 11.77 -4.33
CA TYR A 195 -7.00 11.44 -3.08
C TYR A 195 -6.62 10.06 -2.53
N LEU A 196 -5.91 9.25 -3.32
CA LEU A 196 -5.50 7.91 -2.94
C LEU A 196 -4.01 7.80 -2.61
N PHE A 197 -3.34 8.93 -2.40
CA PHE A 197 -1.97 8.94 -1.92
C PHE A 197 -1.92 8.58 -0.45
N ASP A 198 -1.09 7.62 -0.14
CA ASP A 198 -0.78 7.17 1.22
C ASP A 198 0.73 7.21 1.53
N ASP A 199 1.54 7.66 0.57
CA ASP A 199 2.99 7.71 0.63
C ASP A 199 3.52 9.11 0.27
N ALA A 200 4.25 9.71 1.20
CA ALA A 200 4.88 11.02 1.02
C ALA A 200 5.85 11.08 -0.15
N ASN A 201 6.58 9.99 -0.38
CA ASN A 201 7.57 9.94 -1.46
C ASN A 201 6.87 10.00 -2.83
N MET A 202 5.73 9.35 -2.98
CA MET A 202 4.93 9.46 -4.21
C MET A 202 4.40 10.87 -4.41
N PHE A 203 3.86 11.49 -3.36
CA PHE A 203 3.39 12.86 -3.45
C PHE A 203 4.53 13.85 -3.71
N GLY A 204 5.70 13.63 -3.09
CA GLY A 204 6.94 14.36 -3.35
C GLY A 204 7.41 14.20 -4.80
N THR A 205 7.40 12.99 -5.34
CA THR A 205 7.73 12.71 -6.73
C THR A 205 6.74 13.37 -7.69
N MET A 206 5.46 13.34 -7.38
CA MET A 206 4.45 14.07 -8.13
C MET A 206 4.76 15.57 -8.16
N LYS A 207 5.04 16.16 -6.99
CA LYS A 207 5.39 17.60 -6.91
C LYS A 207 6.65 17.95 -7.68
N SER A 208 7.69 17.14 -7.59
CA SER A 208 9.00 17.46 -8.19
C SER A 208 9.11 17.17 -9.67
N LYS A 209 8.41 16.17 -10.18
CA LYS A 209 8.49 15.75 -11.59
C LYS A 209 7.27 16.17 -12.41
N PHE A 210 6.08 15.82 -11.95
CA PHE A 210 4.88 15.96 -12.79
C PHE A 210 4.31 17.38 -12.82
N ILE A 211 4.44 18.14 -11.73
CA ILE A 211 3.96 19.52 -11.71
C ILE A 211 4.77 20.40 -12.64
N PRO A 212 6.12 20.38 -12.61
CA PRO A 212 6.92 21.14 -13.57
C PRO A 212 6.64 20.78 -15.03
N GLU A 213 6.49 19.49 -15.35
CA GLU A 213 6.13 19.03 -16.69
C GLU A 213 4.73 19.50 -17.12
N PHE A 214 3.78 19.48 -16.18
CA PHE A 214 2.43 19.97 -16.44
C PHE A 214 2.42 21.48 -16.74
N VAL A 215 3.13 22.26 -15.92
CA VAL A 215 3.28 23.72 -16.11
C VAL A 215 4.01 23.99 -17.43
N ALA A 216 5.09 23.29 -17.73
CA ALA A 216 5.85 23.43 -18.98
C ALA A 216 5.01 23.09 -20.23
N SER A 217 4.06 22.17 -20.13
CA SER A 217 3.15 21.82 -21.22
C SER A 217 2.07 22.89 -21.51
N ARG A 218 1.98 23.93 -20.65
CA ARG A 218 1.00 25.03 -20.72
C ARG A 218 1.66 26.38 -20.43
N PRO A 219 2.62 26.82 -21.26
CA PRO A 219 3.51 27.95 -20.97
C PRO A 219 2.79 29.30 -20.76
N ASN A 220 1.51 29.40 -21.09
CA ASN A 220 0.73 30.64 -20.96
C ASN A 220 -0.42 30.51 -19.96
N ASP A 221 -0.46 29.46 -19.12
CA ASP A 221 -1.53 29.24 -18.17
C ASP A 221 -1.08 29.56 -16.73
N GLU A 222 -0.81 30.84 -16.45
CA GLU A 222 -0.49 31.35 -15.10
C GLU A 222 -1.54 30.96 -14.06
N LYS A 223 -2.79 30.78 -14.50
CA LYS A 223 -3.89 30.35 -13.65
C LYS A 223 -3.70 28.90 -13.20
N ALA A 224 -3.26 28.00 -14.08
CA ALA A 224 -3.00 26.61 -13.72
C ALA A 224 -1.86 26.50 -12.70
N GLU A 225 -0.76 27.24 -12.87
CA GLU A 225 0.35 27.26 -11.93
C GLU A 225 -0.08 27.76 -10.54
N LYS A 226 -0.84 28.85 -10.51
CA LYS A 226 -1.37 29.41 -9.27
C LYS A 226 -2.33 28.45 -8.56
N LEU A 227 -3.22 27.79 -9.30
CA LEU A 227 -4.13 26.78 -8.75
C LEU A 227 -3.35 25.60 -8.15
N ILE A 228 -2.34 25.10 -8.85
CA ILE A 228 -1.50 24.01 -8.37
C ILE A 228 -0.80 24.41 -7.07
N LYS A 229 -0.12 25.54 -7.02
CA LYS A 229 0.60 26.00 -5.82
C LYS A 229 -0.32 26.10 -4.60
N ILE A 230 -1.52 26.66 -4.78
CA ILE A 230 -2.46 26.86 -3.66
C ILE A 230 -3.13 25.56 -3.24
N TYR A 231 -3.79 24.88 -4.18
CA TYR A 231 -4.68 23.76 -3.83
C TYR A 231 -3.94 22.47 -3.53
N LEU A 232 -2.86 22.17 -4.22
CA LEU A 232 -1.99 21.06 -3.82
C LEU A 232 -1.28 21.34 -2.50
N GLY A 233 -1.07 22.61 -2.14
CA GLY A 233 -0.58 22.99 -0.82
C GLY A 233 -1.53 22.51 0.29
N TYR A 234 -2.83 22.72 0.15
CA TYR A 234 -3.81 22.24 1.14
C TYR A 234 -3.84 20.72 1.26
N LEU A 235 -3.74 20.01 0.13
CA LEU A 235 -3.69 18.57 0.14
C LEU A 235 -2.36 18.04 0.75
N THR A 236 -1.24 18.74 0.48
CA THR A 236 0.05 18.46 1.11
C THR A 236 -0.02 18.59 2.63
N ASP A 237 -0.59 19.71 3.09
CA ASP A 237 -0.77 19.96 4.53
C ASP A 237 -1.67 18.90 5.16
N PHE A 238 -2.76 18.56 4.50
CA PHE A 238 -3.67 17.50 4.95
C PHE A 238 -2.95 16.16 5.12
N TYR A 239 -2.25 15.68 4.11
CA TYR A 239 -1.51 14.42 4.19
C TYR A 239 -0.43 14.45 5.27
N ARG A 240 0.30 15.56 5.41
CA ARG A 240 1.31 15.72 6.45
C ARG A 240 0.71 15.74 7.84
N ASP A 241 -0.30 16.58 8.07
CA ASP A 241 -0.85 16.85 9.40
C ASP A 241 -1.74 15.69 9.89
N CYS A 242 -2.40 14.98 8.97
CA CYS A 242 -3.10 13.73 9.27
C CYS A 242 -2.17 12.52 9.33
N GLY A 243 -0.87 12.72 9.08
CA GLY A 243 0.18 11.72 9.25
C GLY A 243 0.22 10.66 8.18
N TYR A 244 -0.29 10.95 6.99
CA TYR A 244 -0.07 10.14 5.80
C TYR A 244 1.36 10.23 5.28
N TYR A 245 2.21 11.03 5.92
CA TYR A 245 3.62 11.18 5.60
C TYR A 245 4.48 10.28 6.48
N TYR A 246 5.35 9.51 5.87
CA TYR A 246 6.49 8.90 6.53
C TYR A 246 7.45 10.01 6.97
N LYS A 247 7.73 10.09 8.26
CA LYS A 247 9.04 10.55 8.68
C LYS A 247 9.92 9.30 8.71
N GLU A 248 10.83 9.17 7.76
CA GLU A 248 12.03 8.38 8.00
C GLU A 248 12.74 9.03 9.19
N ASN A 249 12.86 8.28 10.28
CA ASN A 249 13.81 8.59 11.34
C ASN A 249 15.17 8.07 10.94
#